data_217c50c5c27a881febfc40b64ee8ca94
#
_entry.id   217c50c5c27a881febfc40b64ee8ca94
#
_cell.length_a   1.000
_cell.length_b   1.000
_cell.length_c   1.000
_cell.angle_alpha   90.00
_cell.angle_beta   90.00
_cell.angle_gamma   90.00
#
_symmetry.space_group_name_H-M   'P 1'
#
loop_
_entity.id
_entity.type
_entity.pdbx_description
1 polymer ?
#
loop_
_entity_poly.entity_id
_entity_poly.type
_entity_poly.pdbx_seq_one_letter_code
_entity_poly.pdbx_strand_id
1 'polypeptide(L)'
;MLDLGVYPISLVQMTLGKPTEQVALGRLSDLGVDLGDVVIGKHEGGLSVATCQMDGATSMHAILTFEAGTIELAKNFYGPTKVRLTVFDLDPTTGAAVSMHKQKWDARVPGGFQYEAAEAAHRITAGDLESPVVPWSATREVQEMMDDALAQVGVRYPRF
;
A
#
# COMPACT_ATOMS: atom_id res chain seq x y z
N MET A 1 11.07 7.31 1.56
CA MET A 1 10.16 6.81 0.48
C MET A 1 10.59 5.45 -0.05
N LEU A 2 11.73 5.31 -0.67
CA LEU A 2 12.11 4.08 -1.41
C LEU A 2 12.23 2.80 -0.56
N ASP A 3 12.56 2.91 0.71
CA ASP A 3 12.67 1.75 1.62
C ASP A 3 11.35 1.46 2.35
N LEU A 4 10.76 2.44 2.99
CA LEU A 4 9.56 2.27 3.82
C LEU A 4 8.27 2.65 3.09
N GLY A 5 8.31 3.63 2.19
CA GLY A 5 7.15 4.09 1.44
C GLY A 5 6.69 3.12 0.36
N VAL A 6 7.59 2.26 -0.13
CA VAL A 6 7.24 1.23 -1.12
C VAL A 6 6.10 0.32 -0.64
N TYR A 7 6.03 0.00 0.65
CA TYR A 7 4.98 -0.88 1.19
C TYR A 7 3.57 -0.27 1.10
N PRO A 8 3.30 0.94 1.65
CA PRO A 8 1.98 1.53 1.51
C PRO A 8 1.65 1.93 0.07
N ILE A 9 2.62 2.37 -0.74
CA ILE A 9 2.39 2.69 -2.15
C ILE A 9 2.02 1.44 -2.96
N SER A 10 2.70 0.30 -2.70
CA SER A 10 2.34 -0.98 -3.34
C SER A 10 0.93 -1.43 -2.96
N LEU A 11 0.51 -1.26 -1.70
CA LEU A 11 -0.85 -1.58 -1.30
C LEU A 11 -1.88 -0.68 -2.01
N VAL A 12 -1.60 0.60 -2.14
CA VAL A 12 -2.44 1.55 -2.90
C VAL A 12 -2.55 1.11 -4.36
N GLN A 13 -1.41 0.83 -5.02
CA GLN A 13 -1.40 0.37 -6.41
C GLN A 13 -2.17 -0.94 -6.59
N MET A 14 -2.00 -1.91 -5.69
CA MET A 14 -2.69 -3.20 -5.75
C MET A 14 -4.22 -3.08 -5.57
N THR A 15 -4.69 -2.10 -4.81
CA THR A 15 -6.11 -1.97 -4.46
C THR A 15 -6.87 -0.95 -5.29
N LEU A 16 -6.23 0.14 -5.70
CA LEU A 16 -6.84 1.28 -6.40
C LEU A 16 -6.18 1.60 -7.74
N GLY A 17 -5.06 0.95 -8.08
CA GLY A 17 -4.26 1.28 -9.23
C GLY A 17 -3.47 2.59 -9.08
N LYS A 18 -2.82 3.02 -10.15
CA LYS A 18 -2.11 4.30 -10.19
C LYS A 18 -3.09 5.47 -10.06
N PRO A 19 -2.81 6.49 -9.23
CA PRO A 19 -3.68 7.66 -9.09
C PRO A 19 -3.67 8.52 -10.35
N THR A 20 -4.79 9.18 -10.63
CA THR A 20 -4.92 10.20 -11.68
C THR A 20 -4.33 11.54 -11.26
N GLU A 21 -4.32 11.81 -9.96
CA GLU A 21 -3.72 12.99 -9.34
C GLU A 21 -3.03 12.56 -8.04
N GLN A 22 -1.83 13.08 -7.79
CA GLN A 22 -1.06 12.76 -6.58
C GLN A 22 -0.47 14.03 -5.97
N VAL A 23 -0.56 14.14 -4.65
CA VAL A 23 0.07 15.21 -3.87
C VAL A 23 0.91 14.56 -2.77
N ALA A 24 2.14 15.01 -2.64
CA ALA A 24 3.05 14.55 -1.61
C ALA A 24 3.63 15.71 -0.78
N LEU A 25 3.71 15.50 0.52
CA LEU A 25 4.41 16.36 1.47
C LEU A 25 5.38 15.50 2.27
N GLY A 26 6.56 16.02 2.53
CA GLY A 26 7.55 15.30 3.28
C GLY A 26 8.52 16.21 4.03
N ARG A 27 9.32 15.60 4.87
CA ARG A 27 10.34 16.26 5.65
C ARG A 27 11.71 15.68 5.30
N LEU A 28 12.63 16.53 4.90
CA LEU A 28 14.01 16.15 4.58
C LEU A 28 14.94 16.34 5.78
N SER A 29 15.96 15.50 5.84
CA SER A 29 17.14 15.71 6.68
C SER A 29 18.04 16.80 6.10
N ASP A 30 19.04 17.24 6.88
CA ASP A 30 20.08 18.17 6.40
C ASP A 30 20.89 17.62 5.21
N LEU A 31 20.87 16.31 5.01
CA LEU A 31 21.51 15.63 3.88
C LEU A 31 20.59 15.47 2.66
N GLY A 32 19.36 15.99 2.73
CA GLY A 32 18.39 15.90 1.64
C GLY A 32 17.69 14.52 1.50
N VAL A 33 17.81 13.66 2.52
CA VAL A 33 17.11 12.38 2.58
C VAL A 33 15.73 12.58 3.20
N ASP A 34 14.71 11.99 2.63
CA ASP A 34 13.35 11.99 3.14
C ASP A 34 13.26 11.21 4.47
N LEU A 35 12.78 11.87 5.52
CA LEU A 35 12.61 11.30 6.86
C LEU A 35 11.19 10.85 7.16
N GLY A 36 10.23 11.42 6.46
CA GLY A 36 8.83 11.05 6.59
C GLY A 36 8.00 11.74 5.54
N ASP A 37 7.10 10.99 4.92
CA ASP A 37 6.29 11.43 3.81
C ASP A 37 4.82 11.07 4.00
N VAL A 38 3.96 11.91 3.44
CA VAL A 38 2.53 11.68 3.25
C VAL A 38 2.23 11.84 1.77
N VAL A 39 1.61 10.82 1.19
CA VAL A 39 1.19 10.82 -0.22
C VAL A 39 -0.33 10.64 -0.27
N ILE A 40 -1.00 11.56 -0.93
CA ILE A 40 -2.44 11.53 -1.15
C ILE A 40 -2.68 11.28 -2.63
N GLY A 41 -3.45 10.26 -2.96
CA GLY A 41 -3.81 9.90 -4.33
C GLY A 41 -5.30 10.02 -4.59
N LYS A 42 -5.66 10.54 -5.77
CA LYS A 42 -7.02 10.50 -6.31
C LYS A 42 -7.07 9.43 -7.39
N HIS A 43 -7.99 8.48 -7.24
CA HIS A 43 -8.19 7.37 -8.15
C HIS A 43 -9.60 7.44 -8.74
N GLU A 44 -9.87 6.67 -9.79
CA GLU A 44 -11.22 6.57 -10.35
C GLU A 44 -12.24 6.08 -9.31
N GLY A 45 -11.84 5.12 -8.47
CA GLY A 45 -12.70 4.49 -7.44
C GLY A 45 -12.58 5.10 -6.04
N GLY A 46 -11.79 6.15 -5.79
CA GLY A 46 -11.65 6.70 -4.44
C GLY A 46 -10.40 7.51 -4.18
N LEU A 47 -10.07 7.65 -2.91
CA LEU A 47 -8.90 8.38 -2.43
C LEU A 47 -8.00 7.45 -1.62
N SER A 48 -6.70 7.70 -1.68
CA SER A 48 -5.71 7.03 -0.84
C SER A 48 -4.89 8.01 -0.02
N VAL A 49 -4.44 7.56 1.14
CA VAL A 49 -3.43 8.24 1.95
C VAL A 49 -2.39 7.21 2.36
N ALA A 50 -1.17 7.39 1.88
CA ALA A 50 -0.03 6.58 2.24
C ALA A 50 0.95 7.39 3.09
N THR A 51 1.46 6.81 4.16
CA THR A 51 2.45 7.47 5.02
C THR A 51 3.62 6.55 5.29
N CYS A 52 4.82 7.11 5.34
CA CYS A 52 6.01 6.42 5.82
C CYS A 52 6.84 7.35 6.69
N GLN A 53 7.61 6.78 7.60
CA GLN A 53 8.46 7.55 8.51
C GLN A 53 9.68 6.73 8.92
N MET A 54 10.85 7.31 8.79
CA MET A 54 12.14 6.68 9.07
C MET A 54 12.63 6.95 10.49
N ASP A 55 12.33 8.11 11.02
CA ASP A 55 12.78 8.59 12.33
C ASP A 55 11.69 8.53 13.42
N GLY A 56 10.64 7.76 13.21
CA GLY A 56 9.54 7.60 14.14
C GLY A 56 8.89 6.22 14.07
N ALA A 57 8.21 5.84 15.15
CA ALA A 57 7.42 4.62 15.21
C ALA A 57 6.03 4.88 14.60
N THR A 58 5.64 4.06 13.64
CA THR A 58 4.30 4.07 13.03
C THR A 58 3.49 2.87 13.50
N SER A 59 2.17 2.94 13.35
CA SER A 59 1.27 1.83 13.68
C SER A 59 1.41 0.64 12.72
N MET A 60 1.94 0.87 11.51
CA MET A 60 2.16 -0.12 10.45
C MET A 60 0.92 -0.97 10.14
N HIS A 61 -0.27 -0.37 10.18
CA HIS A 61 -1.53 -1.00 9.78
C HIS A 61 -2.10 -0.30 8.55
N ALA A 62 -3.05 -0.96 7.89
CA ALA A 62 -3.77 -0.37 6.77
C ALA A 62 -5.27 -0.60 6.92
N ILE A 63 -6.06 0.32 6.38
CA ILE A 63 -7.52 0.25 6.38
C ILE A 63 -8.02 0.59 4.99
N LEU A 64 -8.82 -0.30 4.41
CA LEU A 64 -9.57 -0.05 3.19
C LEU A 64 -11.02 0.19 3.58
N THR A 65 -11.56 1.33 3.17
CA THR A 65 -12.93 1.73 3.47
C THR A 65 -13.77 1.67 2.20
N PHE A 66 -14.90 1.01 2.29
CA PHE A 66 -15.87 0.83 1.22
C PHE A 66 -17.22 1.42 1.65
N GLU A 67 -18.15 1.55 0.71
CA GLU A 67 -19.49 2.06 0.99
C GLU A 67 -20.19 1.31 2.14
N ALA A 68 -20.12 -0.01 2.15
CA ALA A 68 -20.79 -0.86 3.12
C ALA A 68 -19.84 -1.64 4.04
N GLY A 69 -18.60 -1.18 4.25
CA GLY A 69 -17.71 -1.93 5.13
C GLY A 69 -16.27 -1.47 5.14
N THR A 70 -15.45 -2.18 5.92
CA THR A 70 -14.01 -1.94 6.02
C THR A 70 -13.22 -3.25 6.01
N ILE A 71 -12.01 -3.21 5.44
CA ILE A 71 -11.00 -4.25 5.63
C ILE A 71 -9.84 -3.61 6.39
N GLU A 72 -9.52 -4.18 7.55
CA GLU A 72 -8.38 -3.75 8.35
C GLU A 72 -7.27 -4.79 8.30
N LEU A 73 -6.07 -4.37 7.92
CA LEU A 73 -4.84 -5.14 8.01
C LEU A 73 -4.09 -4.70 9.27
N ALA A 74 -3.84 -5.62 10.19
CA ALA A 74 -3.17 -5.32 11.46
C ALA A 74 -1.70 -4.94 11.26
N LYS A 75 -1.00 -4.64 12.35
CA LYS A 75 0.43 -4.29 12.33
C LYS A 75 1.23 -5.25 11.45
N ASN A 76 2.17 -4.69 10.71
CA ASN A 76 2.97 -5.31 9.65
C ASN A 76 2.09 -5.71 8.44
N PHE A 77 1.22 -4.79 8.01
CA PHE A 77 0.29 -4.98 6.88
C PHE A 77 0.96 -5.45 5.58
N TYR A 78 2.25 -5.19 5.42
CA TYR A 78 3.08 -5.58 4.26
C TYR A 78 3.53 -7.05 4.28
N GLY A 79 3.14 -7.80 5.28
CA GLY A 79 3.41 -9.25 5.41
C GLY A 79 2.18 -10.01 5.88
N PRO A 80 2.29 -11.34 6.05
CA PRO A 80 1.20 -12.14 6.59
C PRO A 80 0.78 -11.64 7.96
N THR A 81 -0.46 -11.14 8.08
CA THR A 81 -0.95 -10.49 9.29
C THR A 81 -2.39 -10.92 9.62
N LYS A 82 -2.97 -10.30 10.63
CA LYS A 82 -4.39 -10.48 10.94
C LYS A 82 -5.23 -9.54 10.08
N VAL A 83 -6.31 -10.07 9.54
CA VAL A 83 -7.27 -9.33 8.72
C VAL A 83 -8.61 -9.31 9.43
N ARG A 84 -9.25 -8.15 9.43
CA ARG A 84 -10.63 -8.00 9.90
C ARG A 84 -11.47 -7.40 8.77
N LEU A 85 -12.54 -8.09 8.42
CA LEU A 85 -13.62 -7.58 7.59
C LEU A 85 -14.77 -7.15 8.51
N THR A 86 -15.29 -5.94 8.30
CA THR A 86 -16.54 -5.47 8.87
C THR A 86 -17.46 -5.10 7.73
N VAL A 87 -18.65 -5.68 7.68
CA VAL A 87 -19.70 -5.36 6.71
C VAL A 87 -20.88 -4.74 7.44
N PHE A 88 -21.41 -3.66 6.95
CA PHE A 88 -22.57 -2.97 7.46
C PHE A 88 -23.79 -3.30 6.59
N ASP A 89 -24.88 -3.69 7.23
CA ASP A 89 -26.18 -3.69 6.58
C ASP A 89 -26.73 -2.26 6.62
N LEU A 90 -26.94 -1.69 5.46
CA LEU A 90 -27.40 -0.31 5.33
C LEU A 90 -28.90 -0.26 5.12
N ASP A 91 -29.55 0.68 5.79
CA ASP A 91 -30.94 1.04 5.49
C ASP A 91 -31.02 1.60 4.05
N PRO A 92 -31.84 1.02 3.18
CA PRO A 92 -31.87 1.39 1.76
C PRO A 92 -32.43 2.81 1.52
N THR A 93 -33.08 3.42 2.50
CA THR A 93 -33.67 4.75 2.38
C THR A 93 -32.74 5.83 2.93
N THR A 94 -32.10 5.56 4.06
CA THR A 94 -31.30 6.57 4.77
C THR A 94 -29.80 6.36 4.59
N GLY A 95 -29.35 5.19 4.14
CA GLY A 95 -27.94 4.80 4.09
C GLY A 95 -27.30 4.56 5.46
N ALA A 96 -28.09 4.63 6.55
CA ALA A 96 -27.56 4.42 7.89
C ALA A 96 -27.28 2.95 8.16
N ALA A 97 -26.20 2.65 8.88
CA ALA A 97 -25.89 1.29 9.31
C ALA A 97 -26.92 0.82 10.36
N VAL A 98 -27.64 -0.26 10.05
CA VAL A 98 -28.64 -0.89 10.94
C VAL A 98 -28.09 -2.10 11.68
N SER A 99 -27.14 -2.80 11.11
CA SER A 99 -26.40 -3.90 11.75
C SER A 99 -24.99 -4.02 11.20
N MET A 100 -24.15 -4.88 11.81
CA MET A 100 -22.82 -5.16 11.32
C MET A 100 -22.43 -6.63 11.51
N HIS A 101 -21.69 -7.16 10.53
CA HIS A 101 -21.08 -8.48 10.60
C HIS A 101 -19.56 -8.35 10.59
N LYS A 102 -18.89 -9.15 11.42
CA LYS A 102 -17.43 -9.14 11.51
C LYS A 102 -16.85 -10.53 11.25
N GLN A 103 -15.86 -10.58 10.39
CA GLN A 103 -15.02 -11.76 10.20
C GLN A 103 -13.56 -11.42 10.50
N LYS A 104 -12.82 -12.40 11.01
CA LYS A 104 -11.40 -12.25 11.33
C LYS A 104 -10.63 -13.46 10.84
N TRP A 105 -9.47 -13.19 10.29
CA TRP A 105 -8.50 -14.21 9.89
C TRP A 105 -7.16 -13.93 10.54
N ASP A 106 -6.46 -14.96 10.94
CA ASP A 106 -5.08 -14.90 11.37
C ASP A 106 -4.23 -15.58 10.29
N ALA A 107 -3.65 -14.79 9.39
CA ALA A 107 -2.83 -15.27 8.30
C ALA A 107 -1.33 -15.25 8.63
N ARG A 108 -0.97 -15.02 9.90
CA ARG A 108 0.43 -14.94 10.31
C ARG A 108 1.12 -16.29 10.14
N VAL A 109 2.28 -16.26 9.53
CA VAL A 109 3.18 -17.39 9.34
C VAL A 109 4.61 -16.97 9.68
N PRO A 110 5.48 -17.88 10.09
CA PRO A 110 6.90 -17.59 10.24
C PRO A 110 7.54 -17.21 8.89
N GLY A 111 8.34 -16.14 8.88
CA GLY A 111 8.98 -15.66 7.65
C GLY A 111 8.05 -14.84 6.77
N GLY A 112 8.15 -15.04 5.46
CA GLY A 112 7.40 -14.31 4.41
C GLY A 112 8.14 -14.39 3.07
N PHE A 113 9.45 -14.17 3.05
CA PHE A 113 10.30 -14.18 1.86
C PHE A 113 10.31 -15.53 1.11
N GLN A 114 9.99 -16.64 1.79
CA GLN A 114 9.87 -17.95 1.14
C GLN A 114 8.79 -17.97 0.04
N TYR A 115 7.75 -17.13 0.15
CA TYR A 115 6.70 -17.06 -0.87
C TYR A 115 7.19 -16.36 -2.14
N GLU A 116 8.03 -15.35 -2.01
CA GLU A 116 8.66 -14.68 -3.15
C GLU A 116 9.58 -15.63 -3.89
N ALA A 117 10.42 -16.36 -3.16
CA ALA A 117 11.32 -17.35 -3.73
C ALA A 117 10.57 -18.51 -4.42
N ALA A 118 9.47 -18.98 -3.82
CA ALA A 118 8.64 -20.04 -4.38
C ALA A 118 7.93 -19.58 -5.66
N GLU A 119 7.36 -18.36 -5.67
CA GLU A 119 6.72 -17.79 -6.85
C GLU A 119 7.72 -17.59 -7.99
N ALA A 120 8.91 -17.05 -7.70
CA ALA A 120 9.96 -16.87 -8.70
C ALA A 120 10.39 -18.23 -9.31
N ALA A 121 10.64 -19.24 -8.47
CA ALA A 121 10.99 -20.58 -8.94
C ALA A 121 9.88 -21.21 -9.81
N HIS A 122 8.62 -21.02 -9.42
CA HIS A 122 7.47 -21.51 -10.17
C HIS A 122 7.36 -20.84 -11.55
N ARG A 123 7.50 -19.51 -11.63
CA ARG A 123 7.46 -18.78 -12.91
C ARG A 123 8.61 -19.18 -13.83
N ILE A 124 9.83 -19.24 -13.31
CA ILE A 124 11.01 -19.70 -14.08
C ILE A 124 10.78 -21.11 -14.63
N THR A 125 10.26 -22.02 -13.82
CA THR A 125 9.99 -23.41 -14.25
C THR A 125 8.90 -23.47 -15.32
N ALA A 126 7.91 -22.57 -15.25
CA ALA A 126 6.85 -22.45 -16.26
C ALA A 126 7.31 -21.76 -17.55
N GLY A 127 8.51 -21.14 -17.57
CA GLY A 127 9.02 -20.37 -18.69
C GLY A 127 8.46 -18.96 -18.77
N ASP A 128 7.81 -18.48 -17.70
CA ASP A 128 7.27 -17.14 -17.62
C ASP A 128 8.40 -16.13 -17.36
N LEU A 129 8.25 -14.91 -17.92
CA LEU A 129 9.21 -13.81 -17.73
C LEU A 129 8.90 -12.93 -16.52
N GLU A 130 7.65 -12.99 -16.03
CA GLU A 130 7.18 -12.22 -14.89
C GLU A 130 6.11 -12.99 -14.10
N SER A 131 5.82 -12.55 -12.88
CA SER A 131 4.72 -13.08 -12.09
C SER A 131 3.43 -12.31 -12.39
N PRO A 132 2.29 -13.00 -12.61
CA PRO A 132 1.00 -12.34 -12.73
C PRO A 132 0.52 -11.73 -11.38
N VAL A 133 1.12 -12.11 -10.26
CA VAL A 133 0.82 -11.53 -8.94
C VAL A 133 1.41 -10.14 -8.80
N VAL A 134 2.64 -9.93 -9.29
CA VAL A 134 3.30 -8.62 -9.35
C VAL A 134 3.96 -8.49 -10.73
N PRO A 135 3.21 -8.08 -11.75
CA PRO A 135 3.75 -7.91 -13.09
C PRO A 135 4.68 -6.68 -13.16
N TRP A 136 5.54 -6.63 -14.17
CA TRP A 136 6.45 -5.50 -14.37
C TRP A 136 5.73 -4.15 -14.48
N SER A 137 4.52 -4.15 -15.03
CA SER A 137 3.68 -2.95 -15.10
C SER A 137 3.37 -2.39 -13.71
N ALA A 138 2.98 -3.25 -12.75
CA ALA A 138 2.70 -2.86 -11.38
C ALA A 138 3.97 -2.32 -10.68
N THR A 139 5.11 -2.99 -10.85
CA THR A 139 6.40 -2.52 -10.31
C THR A 139 6.77 -1.14 -10.85
N ARG A 140 6.58 -0.92 -12.17
CA ARG A 140 6.85 0.37 -12.80
C ARG A 140 5.91 1.46 -12.29
N GLU A 141 4.61 1.17 -12.15
CA GLU A 141 3.64 2.12 -11.61
C GLU A 141 3.98 2.54 -10.17
N VAL A 142 4.35 1.59 -9.31
CA VAL A 142 4.80 1.88 -7.94
C VAL A 142 6.03 2.78 -7.95
N GLN A 143 7.01 2.50 -8.82
CA GLN A 143 8.21 3.34 -8.95
C GLN A 143 7.85 4.75 -9.43
N GLU A 144 7.00 4.88 -10.45
CA GLU A 144 6.54 6.18 -10.97
C GLU A 144 5.81 7.00 -9.90
N MET A 145 4.97 6.35 -9.06
CA MET A 145 4.30 7.00 -7.94
C MET A 145 5.29 7.50 -6.88
N MET A 146 6.31 6.71 -6.56
CA MET A 146 7.36 7.10 -5.61
C MET A 146 8.25 8.22 -6.17
N ASP A 147 8.63 8.16 -7.43
CA ASP A 147 9.46 9.18 -8.08
C ASP A 147 8.75 10.53 -8.13
N ASP A 148 7.45 10.53 -8.46
CA ASP A 148 6.63 11.74 -8.45
C ASP A 148 6.51 12.32 -7.03
N ALA A 149 6.25 11.48 -6.02
CA ALA A 149 6.21 11.90 -4.63
C ALA A 149 7.54 12.51 -4.17
N LEU A 150 8.66 11.85 -4.45
CA LEU A 150 9.99 12.35 -4.10
C LEU A 150 10.33 13.67 -4.78
N ALA A 151 9.92 13.85 -6.03
CA ALA A 151 10.09 15.11 -6.75
C ALA A 151 9.31 16.24 -6.07
N GLN A 152 8.06 16.00 -5.65
CA GLN A 152 7.24 16.96 -4.93
C GLN A 152 7.79 17.32 -3.54
N VAL A 153 8.34 16.35 -2.82
CA VAL A 153 8.99 16.53 -1.52
C VAL A 153 10.32 17.29 -1.65
N GLY A 154 10.92 17.29 -2.84
CA GLY A 154 12.17 18.00 -3.11
C GLY A 154 13.43 17.17 -2.95
N VAL A 155 13.31 15.84 -2.91
CA VAL A 155 14.47 14.93 -2.92
C VAL A 155 15.20 15.05 -4.27
N ARG A 156 16.52 15.17 -4.22
CA ARG A 156 17.36 15.24 -5.41
C ARG A 156 18.48 14.22 -5.32
N TYR A 157 18.54 13.33 -6.28
CA TYR A 157 19.66 12.40 -6.39
C TYR A 157 20.83 13.09 -7.08
N PRO A 158 22.07 12.87 -6.61
CA PRO A 158 23.25 13.36 -7.32
C PRO A 158 23.31 12.74 -8.71
N ARG A 159 23.57 13.56 -9.72
CA ARG A 159 23.87 13.06 -11.07
C ARG A 159 25.34 12.65 -11.07
N PHE A 160 25.59 11.39 -11.35
CA PHE A 160 26.96 10.88 -11.58
C PHE A 160 27.37 11.12 -13.01
#